data_7936ebc35c9639c6cc53e407bc838011
#
_entry.id   7936ebc35c9639c6cc53e407bc838011
#
_cell.length_a   1.000
_cell.length_b   1.000
_cell.length_c   1.000
_cell.angle_alpha   90.00
_cell.angle_beta   90.00
_cell.angle_gamma   90.00
#
_symmetry.space_group_name_H-M   'P 1'
#
loop_
_entity.id
_entity.type
_entity.pdbx_description
1 polymer ?
#
loop_
_entity_poly.entity_id
_entity_poly.type
_entity_poly.pdbx_seq_one_letter_code
_entity_poly.pdbx_strand_id
1 'polypeptide(L)'
;MKKFILLISALLAVGSASAQEALSDIKKDIHVSASNLLAYPGPHKKLTPAPKGYKPFYISHYGRHGSRYLCDQNDYDYPYNILKRADSLGKLTPTGQETLKKIEMLRNEAYKRIGELTQLGAEQHQQIGTRMYERFPEVFAGKTHIDAKSTPVIRCIFSMENALQALLKKNPQITITQDASEHDMYYMNHNDREVNIYSWPDEAREAYDKFAKANDNSERMANLLFNDHGYAQALDMPRLNERIFNLANAVQNTELRHKIDLYNLFDANALYTLWRVENARWYINNSASPLNGSTQPFTQRNLLKNIVLTADSCLRLQHPG
;
A
#
# COMPACT_ATOMS: atom_id res chain seq x y z
N MET A 1 -26.98 -2.99 -34.11
CA MET A 1 -25.54 -3.10 -34.39
C MET A 1 -24.78 -1.78 -34.21
N LYS A 2 -25.13 -0.66 -34.87
CA LYS A 2 -24.39 0.62 -34.72
C LYS A 2 -24.27 1.17 -33.28
N LYS A 3 -25.32 1.06 -32.46
CA LYS A 3 -25.29 1.50 -31.05
C LYS A 3 -24.39 0.61 -30.15
N PHE A 4 -24.29 -0.67 -30.47
CA PHE A 4 -23.42 -1.62 -29.73
C PHE A 4 -21.95 -1.38 -30.05
N ILE A 5 -21.62 -1.07 -31.30
CA ILE A 5 -20.27 -0.74 -31.74
C ILE A 5 -19.80 0.58 -31.10
N LEU A 6 -20.69 1.60 -30.99
CA LEU A 6 -20.38 2.87 -30.32
C LEU A 6 -20.10 2.70 -28.82
N LEU A 7 -20.84 1.79 -28.14
CA LEU A 7 -20.64 1.50 -26.71
C LEU A 7 -19.29 0.81 -26.47
N ILE A 8 -18.92 -0.16 -27.32
CA ILE A 8 -17.63 -0.86 -27.25
C ILE A 8 -16.47 0.11 -27.54
N SER A 9 -16.64 1.00 -28.54
CA SER A 9 -15.63 2.02 -28.85
C SER A 9 -15.44 3.05 -27.73
N ALA A 10 -16.50 3.44 -27.04
CA ALA A 10 -16.45 4.35 -25.90
C ALA A 10 -15.76 3.68 -24.68
N LEU A 11 -16.06 2.41 -24.40
CA LEU A 11 -15.40 1.63 -23.33
C LEU A 11 -13.91 1.42 -23.58
N LEU A 12 -13.51 1.17 -24.84
CA LEU A 12 -12.10 1.05 -25.23
C LEU A 12 -11.37 2.40 -25.13
N ALA A 13 -12.04 3.51 -25.45
CA ALA A 13 -11.46 4.85 -25.34
C ALA A 13 -11.24 5.29 -23.89
N VAL A 14 -12.15 4.96 -22.97
CA VAL A 14 -12.01 5.24 -21.54
C VAL A 14 -10.91 4.42 -20.92
N GLY A 15 -10.80 3.12 -21.27
CA GLY A 15 -9.73 2.25 -20.79
C GLY A 15 -8.32 2.68 -21.25
N SER A 16 -8.20 3.17 -22.49
CA SER A 16 -6.94 3.68 -23.02
C SER A 16 -6.55 5.05 -22.41
N ALA A 17 -7.49 5.91 -22.10
CA ALA A 17 -7.23 7.20 -21.46
C ALA A 17 -6.66 7.02 -20.04
N SER A 18 -7.26 6.15 -19.23
CA SER A 18 -6.78 5.86 -17.86
C SER A 18 -5.40 5.19 -17.82
N ALA A 19 -5.12 4.31 -18.79
CA ALA A 19 -3.80 3.67 -18.91
C ALA A 19 -2.71 4.67 -19.32
N GLN A 20 -3.03 5.62 -20.18
CA GLN A 20 -2.12 6.69 -20.62
C GLN A 20 -1.85 7.71 -19.50
N GLU A 21 -2.83 7.96 -18.64
CA GLU A 21 -2.70 8.80 -17.45
C GLU A 21 -1.73 8.18 -16.43
N ALA A 22 -1.88 6.90 -16.10
CA ALA A 22 -0.98 6.22 -15.15
C ALA A 22 0.48 6.21 -15.61
N LEU A 23 0.75 5.97 -16.91
CA LEU A 23 2.11 6.07 -17.44
C LEU A 23 2.65 7.50 -17.35
N SER A 24 1.80 8.50 -17.62
CA SER A 24 2.17 9.92 -17.49
C SER A 24 2.53 10.27 -16.04
N ASP A 25 1.79 9.76 -15.09
CA ASP A 25 2.04 10.00 -13.67
C ASP A 25 3.33 9.32 -13.18
N ILE A 26 3.59 8.09 -13.61
CA ILE A 26 4.87 7.40 -13.33
C ILE A 26 6.05 8.13 -13.96
N LYS A 27 5.89 8.73 -15.14
CA LYS A 27 6.94 9.56 -15.76
C LYS A 27 7.21 10.85 -15.00
N LYS A 28 6.22 11.41 -14.31
CA LYS A 28 6.37 12.62 -13.47
C LYS A 28 6.97 12.29 -12.11
N ASP A 29 6.54 11.18 -11.52
CA ASP A 29 7.01 10.68 -10.23
C ASP A 29 7.06 9.14 -10.25
N ILE A 30 8.26 8.60 -10.34
CA ILE A 30 8.48 7.15 -10.41
C ILE A 30 7.98 6.41 -9.17
N HIS A 31 7.89 7.09 -8.01
CA HIS A 31 7.47 6.48 -6.75
C HIS A 31 5.99 6.08 -6.75
N VAL A 32 5.15 6.69 -7.59
CA VAL A 32 3.72 6.29 -7.68
C VAL A 32 3.55 4.89 -8.27
N SER A 33 4.58 4.33 -8.94
CA SER A 33 4.61 2.93 -9.38
C SER A 33 4.59 1.93 -8.20
N ALA A 34 4.91 2.40 -6.99
CA ALA A 34 4.93 1.59 -5.77
C ALA A 34 3.55 1.12 -5.29
N SER A 35 2.46 1.61 -5.90
CA SER A 35 1.09 1.19 -5.55
C SER A 35 0.84 1.29 -4.03
N ASN A 36 0.50 0.18 -3.38
CA ASN A 36 0.24 0.12 -1.94
C ASN A 36 1.48 0.29 -1.05
N LEU A 37 2.68 0.30 -1.63
CA LEU A 37 3.95 0.57 -0.95
C LEU A 37 4.37 2.05 -1.05
N LEU A 38 3.60 2.88 -1.77
CA LEU A 38 3.85 4.32 -1.79
C LEU A 38 3.80 4.88 -0.36
N ALA A 39 4.87 5.54 0.05
CA ALA A 39 4.93 6.22 1.34
C ALA A 39 3.87 7.34 1.37
N TYR A 40 3.12 7.42 2.47
CA TYR A 40 2.04 8.42 2.59
C TYR A 40 2.59 9.85 2.48
N PRO A 41 2.25 10.60 1.42
CA PRO A 41 2.85 11.91 1.17
C PRO A 41 2.18 13.04 1.97
N GLY A 42 1.08 12.74 2.68
CA GLY A 42 0.22 13.75 3.29
C GLY A 42 -0.75 14.41 2.30
N PRO A 43 -1.68 15.23 2.78
CA PRO A 43 -2.63 15.94 1.93
C PRO A 43 -1.96 17.13 1.24
N HIS A 44 -2.12 17.23 -0.08
CA HIS A 44 -1.61 18.34 -0.89
C HIS A 44 -2.66 19.43 -1.17
N LYS A 45 -3.94 19.14 -0.93
CA LYS A 45 -5.05 20.07 -1.21
C LYS A 45 -5.58 20.68 0.09
N LYS A 46 -5.91 21.98 0.04
CA LYS A 46 -6.68 22.61 1.11
C LYS A 46 -8.08 21.99 1.15
N LEU A 47 -8.62 21.82 2.35
CA LEU A 47 -10.00 21.40 2.51
C LEU A 47 -10.95 22.50 2.06
N THR A 48 -12.08 22.08 1.52
CA THR A 48 -13.22 22.96 1.33
C THR A 48 -13.69 23.47 2.68
N PRO A 49 -13.94 24.78 2.84
CA PRO A 49 -14.52 25.31 4.07
C PRO A 49 -15.87 24.67 4.39
N ALA A 50 -16.19 24.58 5.68
CA ALA A 50 -17.52 24.15 6.10
C ALA A 50 -18.60 25.07 5.51
N PRO A 51 -19.78 24.54 5.09
CA PRO A 51 -20.90 25.37 4.69
C PRO A 51 -21.30 26.35 5.79
N LYS A 52 -21.81 27.53 5.39
CA LYS A 52 -22.22 28.55 6.36
C LYS A 52 -23.28 27.99 7.34
N GLY A 53 -23.02 28.17 8.63
CA GLY A 53 -23.92 27.70 9.71
C GLY A 53 -23.63 26.26 10.18
N TYR A 54 -22.71 25.55 9.57
CA TYR A 54 -22.30 24.21 10.01
C TYR A 54 -21.01 24.27 10.80
N LYS A 55 -20.93 23.44 11.85
CA LYS A 55 -19.73 23.24 12.68
C LYS A 55 -19.47 21.74 12.82
N PRO A 56 -18.21 21.29 12.78
CA PRO A 56 -17.90 19.90 13.10
C PRO A 56 -18.17 19.64 14.59
N PHE A 57 -18.73 18.47 14.88
CA PHE A 57 -19.03 18.04 16.26
C PHE A 57 -18.51 16.61 16.52
N TYR A 58 -18.15 15.88 15.49
CA TYR A 58 -17.73 14.48 15.55
C TYR A 58 -16.75 14.18 14.40
N ILE A 59 -15.76 13.33 14.65
CA ILE A 59 -14.85 12.80 13.65
C ILE A 59 -14.86 11.27 13.74
N SER A 60 -15.15 10.61 12.62
CA SER A 60 -14.83 9.21 12.42
C SER A 60 -13.58 9.10 11.56
N HIS A 61 -12.53 8.48 12.08
CA HIS A 61 -11.29 8.27 11.37
C HIS A 61 -11.03 6.79 11.15
N TYR A 62 -10.90 6.38 9.90
CA TYR A 62 -10.42 5.08 9.51
C TYR A 62 -9.08 5.22 8.81
N GLY A 63 -8.05 4.62 9.38
CA GLY A 63 -6.68 4.72 8.89
C GLY A 63 -6.09 3.36 8.53
N ARG A 64 -5.18 3.36 7.57
CA ARG A 64 -4.26 2.26 7.32
C ARG A 64 -3.03 2.44 8.22
N HIS A 65 -2.31 1.34 8.55
CA HIS A 65 -0.99 1.46 9.17
C HIS A 65 -0.04 2.33 8.34
N GLY A 66 0.93 2.95 8.99
CA GLY A 66 1.99 3.76 8.36
C GLY A 66 2.98 2.92 7.54
N SER A 67 4.02 3.56 7.04
CA SER A 67 5.13 2.90 6.35
C SER A 67 5.70 1.73 7.16
N ARG A 68 6.01 0.62 6.48
CA ARG A 68 6.44 -0.64 7.09
C ARG A 68 7.48 -1.37 6.25
N TYR A 69 8.18 -2.30 6.86
CA TYR A 69 8.98 -3.29 6.15
C TYR A 69 8.09 -4.25 5.37
N LEU A 70 8.63 -4.92 4.35
CA LEU A 70 7.91 -5.97 3.62
C LEU A 70 7.52 -7.10 4.58
N CYS A 71 6.42 -7.79 4.27
CA CYS A 71 5.79 -8.75 5.18
C CYS A 71 6.31 -10.19 5.03
N ASP A 72 7.16 -10.46 4.05
CA ASP A 72 7.74 -11.77 3.82
C ASP A 72 9.28 -11.66 3.82
N GLN A 73 9.94 -12.46 4.66
CA GLN A 73 11.39 -12.56 4.70
C GLN A 73 11.98 -12.91 3.33
N ASN A 74 11.25 -13.71 2.55
CA ASN A 74 11.67 -14.14 1.23
C ASN A 74 11.69 -13.00 0.18
N ASP A 75 10.99 -11.88 0.45
CA ASP A 75 11.12 -10.68 -0.38
C ASP A 75 12.53 -10.11 -0.39
N TYR A 76 13.26 -10.28 0.73
CA TYR A 76 14.65 -9.88 0.89
C TYR A 76 15.63 -11.00 0.56
N ASP A 77 15.37 -12.21 1.05
CA ASP A 77 16.31 -13.33 0.97
C ASP A 77 16.44 -13.90 -0.44
N TYR A 78 15.34 -13.96 -1.19
CA TYR A 78 15.36 -14.54 -2.54
C TYR A 78 16.30 -13.76 -3.49
N PRO A 79 16.12 -12.45 -3.71
CA PRO A 79 17.03 -11.70 -4.58
C PRO A 79 18.46 -11.63 -4.02
N TYR A 80 18.63 -11.52 -2.70
CA TYR A 80 19.94 -11.56 -2.07
C TYR A 80 20.68 -12.86 -2.38
N ASN A 81 20.04 -14.01 -2.16
CA ASN A 81 20.70 -15.31 -2.35
C ASN A 81 21.06 -15.58 -3.82
N ILE A 82 20.19 -15.19 -4.77
CA ILE A 82 20.48 -15.31 -6.20
C ILE A 82 21.70 -14.47 -6.58
N LEU A 83 21.72 -13.20 -6.20
CA LEU A 83 22.83 -12.31 -6.54
C LEU A 83 24.12 -12.70 -5.80
N LYS A 84 24.04 -13.10 -4.54
CA LYS A 84 25.20 -13.57 -3.76
C LYS A 84 25.86 -14.79 -4.39
N ARG A 85 25.04 -15.74 -4.85
CA ARG A 85 25.56 -16.92 -5.58
C ARG A 85 26.19 -16.50 -6.91
N ALA A 86 25.56 -15.62 -7.67
CA ALA A 86 26.09 -15.13 -8.93
C ALA A 86 27.42 -14.38 -8.74
N ASP A 87 27.52 -13.57 -7.69
CA ASP A 87 28.77 -12.87 -7.32
C ASP A 87 29.91 -13.85 -7.05
N SER A 88 29.65 -14.89 -6.23
CA SER A 88 30.66 -15.93 -5.93
C SER A 88 31.15 -16.71 -7.14
N LEU A 89 30.37 -16.73 -8.22
CA LEU A 89 30.67 -17.37 -9.50
C LEU A 89 31.26 -16.38 -10.54
N GLY A 90 31.42 -15.11 -10.20
CA GLY A 90 31.88 -14.06 -11.11
C GLY A 90 30.90 -13.74 -12.24
N LYS A 91 29.58 -13.99 -12.01
CA LYS A 91 28.53 -13.86 -13.04
C LYS A 91 27.78 -12.49 -12.98
N LEU A 92 28.15 -11.60 -12.05
CA LEU A 92 27.56 -10.28 -11.96
C LEU A 92 28.29 -9.24 -12.80
N THR A 93 27.52 -8.32 -13.36
CA THR A 93 28.05 -7.04 -13.88
C THR A 93 28.42 -6.12 -12.70
N PRO A 94 29.13 -4.99 -12.92
CA PRO A 94 29.32 -3.97 -11.89
C PRO A 94 27.98 -3.46 -11.31
N THR A 95 26.96 -3.29 -12.14
CA THR A 95 25.60 -2.95 -11.70
C THR A 95 24.99 -4.05 -10.82
N GLY A 96 25.18 -5.31 -11.17
CA GLY A 96 24.71 -6.44 -10.37
C GLY A 96 25.37 -6.48 -8.98
N GLN A 97 26.70 -6.20 -8.91
CA GLN A 97 27.43 -6.12 -7.65
C GLN A 97 26.97 -4.96 -6.76
N GLU A 98 26.73 -3.79 -7.36
CA GLU A 98 26.15 -2.65 -6.64
C GLU A 98 24.74 -2.96 -6.13
N THR A 99 23.90 -3.60 -6.95
CA THR A 99 22.55 -4.02 -6.58
C THR A 99 22.58 -5.01 -5.42
N LEU A 100 23.47 -5.99 -5.43
CA LEU A 100 23.67 -6.93 -4.31
C LEU A 100 23.95 -6.19 -3.00
N LYS A 101 24.87 -5.21 -3.02
CA LYS A 101 25.20 -4.41 -1.81
C LYS A 101 23.99 -3.65 -1.28
N LYS A 102 23.21 -3.02 -2.16
CA LYS A 102 21.98 -2.29 -1.77
C LYS A 102 20.93 -3.23 -1.17
N ILE A 103 20.72 -4.40 -1.77
CA ILE A 103 19.80 -5.42 -1.25
C ILE A 103 20.27 -5.97 0.09
N GLU A 104 21.57 -6.18 0.27
CA GLU A 104 22.14 -6.60 1.55
C GLU A 104 21.90 -5.56 2.66
N MET A 105 22.04 -4.27 2.35
CA MET A 105 21.74 -3.19 3.30
C MET A 105 20.24 -3.21 3.70
N LEU A 106 19.33 -3.35 2.76
CA LEU A 106 17.88 -3.44 3.04
C LEU A 106 17.54 -4.67 3.87
N ARG A 107 18.11 -5.82 3.52
CA ARG A 107 17.93 -7.06 4.23
C ARG A 107 18.41 -6.96 5.69
N ASN A 108 19.56 -6.34 5.90
CA ASN A 108 20.12 -6.14 7.24
C ASN A 108 19.28 -5.16 8.07
N GLU A 109 18.78 -4.07 7.49
CA GLU A 109 17.88 -3.16 8.17
C GLU A 109 16.55 -3.83 8.56
N ALA A 110 15.99 -4.68 7.69
CA ALA A 110 14.76 -5.41 7.92
C ALA A 110 14.91 -6.65 8.82
N TYR A 111 16.13 -7.00 9.24
CA TYR A 111 16.37 -8.19 10.04
C TYR A 111 15.58 -8.19 11.34
N LYS A 112 14.79 -9.23 11.56
CA LYS A 112 13.83 -9.39 12.68
C LYS A 112 12.78 -8.26 12.79
N ARG A 113 12.49 -7.58 11.67
CA ARG A 113 11.52 -6.48 11.61
C ARG A 113 10.50 -6.65 10.47
N ILE A 114 10.31 -7.87 10.03
CA ILE A 114 9.42 -8.18 8.90
C ILE A 114 7.98 -7.76 9.21
N GLY A 115 7.43 -6.92 8.33
CA GLY A 115 6.08 -6.39 8.45
C GLY A 115 5.88 -5.37 9.57
N GLU A 116 6.92 -4.99 10.31
CA GLU A 116 6.83 -3.99 11.38
C GLU A 116 6.77 -2.56 10.84
N LEU A 117 6.18 -1.68 11.66
CA LEU A 117 6.14 -0.25 11.40
C LEU A 117 7.57 0.32 11.37
N THR A 118 7.87 1.16 10.37
CA THR A 118 9.13 1.90 10.35
C THR A 118 9.03 3.19 11.16
N GLN A 119 10.17 3.85 11.42
CA GLN A 119 10.19 5.16 12.04
C GLN A 119 9.38 6.17 11.21
N LEU A 120 9.53 6.15 9.89
CA LEU A 120 8.70 6.97 8.99
C LEU A 120 7.20 6.72 9.19
N GLY A 121 6.80 5.45 9.35
CA GLY A 121 5.40 5.10 9.59
C GLY A 121 4.85 5.68 10.90
N ALA A 122 5.65 5.68 11.96
CA ALA A 122 5.30 6.31 13.22
C ALA A 122 5.13 7.84 13.06
N GLU A 123 6.08 8.49 12.39
CA GLU A 123 6.05 9.93 12.09
C GLU A 123 4.83 10.34 11.25
N GLN A 124 4.46 9.52 10.24
CA GLN A 124 3.26 9.74 9.43
C GLN A 124 2.00 9.79 10.30
N HIS A 125 1.85 8.90 11.27
CA HIS A 125 0.69 8.87 12.16
C HIS A 125 0.70 10.01 13.18
N GLN A 126 1.85 10.41 13.71
CA GLN A 126 1.98 11.61 14.53
C GLN A 126 1.54 12.87 13.74
N GLN A 127 1.95 12.99 12.49
CA GLN A 127 1.54 14.06 11.60
C GLN A 127 0.03 14.02 11.28
N ILE A 128 -0.56 12.83 11.10
CA ILE A 128 -2.00 12.67 10.87
C ILE A 128 -2.77 13.15 12.09
N GLY A 129 -2.43 12.71 13.31
CA GLY A 129 -3.05 13.15 14.55
C GLY A 129 -2.91 14.66 14.77
N THR A 130 -1.71 15.21 14.54
CA THR A 130 -1.46 16.66 14.64
C THR A 130 -2.34 17.45 13.68
N ARG A 131 -2.38 17.07 12.39
CA ARG A 131 -3.22 17.76 11.39
C ARG A 131 -4.70 17.64 11.71
N MET A 132 -5.15 16.50 12.22
CA MET A 132 -6.55 16.31 12.61
C MET A 132 -6.94 17.27 13.71
N TYR A 133 -6.12 17.43 14.75
CA TYR A 133 -6.33 18.39 15.82
C TYR A 133 -6.32 19.84 15.30
N GLU A 134 -5.32 20.22 14.52
CA GLU A 134 -5.16 21.60 14.02
C GLU A 134 -6.29 22.02 13.07
N ARG A 135 -6.91 21.04 12.42
CA ARG A 135 -7.96 21.27 11.44
C ARG A 135 -9.35 21.36 12.04
N PHE A 136 -9.57 20.66 13.14
CA PHE A 136 -10.85 20.56 13.83
C PHE A 136 -10.69 20.76 15.35
N PRO A 137 -10.08 21.89 15.79
CA PRO A 137 -9.76 22.09 17.20
C PRO A 137 -11.01 22.08 18.08
N GLU A 138 -12.17 22.48 17.55
CA GLU A 138 -13.44 22.50 18.28
C GLU A 138 -13.92 21.08 18.66
N VAL A 139 -13.61 20.05 17.86
CA VAL A 139 -13.97 18.65 18.16
C VAL A 139 -13.11 18.09 19.29
N PHE A 140 -11.89 18.60 19.44
CA PHE A 140 -10.93 18.13 20.44
C PHE A 140 -10.82 19.09 21.66
N ALA A 141 -11.74 20.04 21.80
CA ALA A 141 -11.69 21.02 22.87
C ALA A 141 -12.13 20.43 24.22
N GLY A 142 -11.43 20.82 25.31
CA GLY A 142 -11.80 20.42 26.68
C GLY A 142 -11.66 18.91 26.92
N LYS A 143 -12.63 18.31 27.63
CA LYS A 143 -12.66 16.89 28.01
C LYS A 143 -13.29 16.04 26.93
N THR A 144 -12.67 15.98 25.77
CA THR A 144 -13.12 15.13 24.68
C THR A 144 -12.77 13.67 24.94
N HIS A 145 -13.64 12.77 24.53
CA HIS A 145 -13.41 11.31 24.57
C HIS A 145 -13.12 10.77 23.19
N ILE A 146 -12.13 9.88 23.10
CA ILE A 146 -11.77 9.13 21.88
C ILE A 146 -11.96 7.64 22.16
N ASP A 147 -12.79 6.97 21.34
CA ASP A 147 -12.85 5.51 21.29
C ASP A 147 -11.95 5.04 20.12
N ALA A 148 -10.82 4.42 20.45
CA ALA A 148 -9.79 4.04 19.49
C ALA A 148 -9.66 2.52 19.40
N LYS A 149 -9.72 1.99 18.19
CA LYS A 149 -9.62 0.55 17.95
C LYS A 149 -8.63 0.24 16.84
N SER A 150 -7.93 -0.87 16.99
CA SER A 150 -6.98 -1.40 16.01
C SER A 150 -7.21 -2.89 15.78
N THR A 151 -6.79 -3.37 14.61
CA THR A 151 -6.58 -4.81 14.44
C THR A 151 -5.45 -5.27 15.37
N PRO A 152 -5.38 -6.57 15.78
CA PRO A 152 -4.34 -7.07 16.69
C PRO A 152 -2.93 -7.15 16.03
N VAL A 153 -2.78 -6.56 14.87
CA VAL A 153 -1.50 -6.51 14.15
C VAL A 153 -0.63 -5.38 14.72
N ILE A 154 0.56 -5.72 15.21
CA ILE A 154 1.47 -4.81 15.94
C ILE A 154 1.66 -3.47 15.23
N ARG A 155 1.92 -3.46 13.92
CA ARG A 155 2.09 -2.19 13.18
C ARG A 155 0.82 -1.33 13.16
N CYS A 156 -0.36 -1.94 13.20
CA CYS A 156 -1.62 -1.20 13.26
C CYS A 156 -1.82 -0.57 14.65
N ILE A 157 -1.52 -1.33 15.71
CA ILE A 157 -1.55 -0.85 17.09
C ILE A 157 -0.62 0.36 17.24
N PHE A 158 0.66 0.21 16.83
CA PHE A 158 1.60 1.34 16.92
C PHE A 158 1.24 2.52 16.04
N SER A 159 0.59 2.31 14.89
CA SER A 159 0.07 3.41 14.08
C SER A 159 -1.02 4.19 14.81
N MET A 160 -1.97 3.50 15.44
CA MET A 160 -3.00 4.09 16.28
C MET A 160 -2.37 4.86 17.44
N GLU A 161 -1.47 4.24 18.20
CA GLU A 161 -0.80 4.84 19.36
C GLU A 161 -0.06 6.14 18.99
N ASN A 162 0.68 6.16 17.87
CA ASN A 162 1.39 7.36 17.43
C ASN A 162 0.43 8.51 17.10
N ALA A 163 -0.73 8.23 16.52
CA ALA A 163 -1.74 9.26 16.28
C ALA A 163 -2.36 9.79 17.58
N LEU A 164 -2.68 8.88 18.51
CA LEU A 164 -3.24 9.24 19.83
C LEU A 164 -2.27 10.04 20.69
N GLN A 165 -0.99 9.66 20.72
CA GLN A 165 0.05 10.43 21.41
C GLN A 165 0.16 11.86 20.88
N ALA A 166 0.05 12.07 19.56
CA ALA A 166 0.06 13.40 18.98
C ALA A 166 -1.16 14.24 19.41
N LEU A 167 -2.34 13.62 19.50
CA LEU A 167 -3.56 14.28 20.00
C LEU A 167 -3.45 14.64 21.49
N LEU A 168 -3.00 13.71 22.34
CA LEU A 168 -2.78 13.93 23.77
C LEU A 168 -1.74 15.04 24.03
N LYS A 169 -0.68 15.12 23.20
CA LYS A 169 0.31 16.20 23.29
C LYS A 169 -0.31 17.58 23.03
N LYS A 170 -1.34 17.66 22.17
CA LYS A 170 -2.07 18.91 21.86
C LYS A 170 -3.11 19.24 22.91
N ASN A 171 -3.83 18.24 23.44
CA ASN A 171 -4.80 18.41 24.51
C ASN A 171 -4.71 17.27 25.54
N PRO A 172 -4.03 17.50 26.70
CA PRO A 172 -3.90 16.51 27.76
C PRO A 172 -5.21 16.16 28.50
N GLN A 173 -6.30 16.88 28.24
CA GLN A 173 -7.62 16.61 28.85
C GLN A 173 -8.41 15.54 28.09
N ILE A 174 -7.93 15.12 26.91
CA ILE A 174 -8.54 14.04 26.14
C ILE A 174 -8.49 12.75 26.96
N THR A 175 -9.63 12.06 27.02
CA THR A 175 -9.72 10.69 27.58
C THR A 175 -9.82 9.69 26.43
N ILE A 176 -9.19 8.53 26.58
CA ILE A 176 -9.13 7.53 25.52
C ILE A 176 -9.55 6.18 26.08
N THR A 177 -10.43 5.48 25.34
CA THR A 177 -10.61 4.02 25.46
C THR A 177 -9.97 3.36 24.26
N GLN A 178 -9.28 2.25 24.50
CA GLN A 178 -8.53 1.54 23.46
C GLN A 178 -8.86 0.07 23.47
N ASP A 179 -8.95 -0.52 22.27
CA ASP A 179 -9.01 -1.96 22.10
C ASP A 179 -8.24 -2.39 20.85
N ALA A 180 -7.58 -3.53 20.94
CA ALA A 180 -6.88 -4.19 19.84
C ALA A 180 -7.03 -5.72 19.95
N SER A 181 -8.26 -6.18 20.13
CA SER A 181 -8.62 -7.58 20.35
C SER A 181 -9.28 -8.21 19.11
N GLU A 182 -9.38 -9.54 19.13
CA GLU A 182 -10.17 -10.31 18.15
C GLU A 182 -11.68 -10.00 18.22
N HIS A 183 -12.15 -9.40 19.33
CA HIS A 183 -13.55 -9.05 19.54
C HIS A 183 -14.12 -8.16 18.42
N ASP A 184 -13.35 -7.18 17.98
CA ASP A 184 -13.78 -6.20 16.97
C ASP A 184 -13.46 -6.62 15.52
N MET A 185 -12.82 -7.80 15.32
CA MET A 185 -12.36 -8.21 13.99
C MET A 185 -13.49 -8.55 13.02
N TYR A 186 -14.70 -8.82 13.52
CA TYR A 186 -15.86 -9.04 12.65
C TYR A 186 -16.24 -7.83 11.78
N TYR A 187 -15.88 -6.62 12.19
CA TYR A 187 -16.11 -5.40 11.38
C TYR A 187 -14.82 -4.67 10.99
N MET A 188 -13.72 -4.83 11.72
CA MET A 188 -12.45 -4.15 11.43
C MET A 188 -11.56 -4.91 10.46
N ASN A 189 -11.71 -6.22 10.36
CA ASN A 189 -10.91 -7.06 9.49
C ASN A 189 -11.53 -7.16 8.10
N HIS A 190 -10.71 -7.02 7.06
CA HIS A 190 -11.11 -7.24 5.67
C HIS A 190 -11.22 -8.74 5.30
N ASN A 191 -10.84 -9.65 6.20
CA ASN A 191 -10.93 -11.10 6.00
C ASN A 191 -12.33 -11.62 6.30
N ASP A 192 -13.27 -11.31 5.42
CA ASP A 192 -14.61 -11.88 5.46
C ASP A 192 -14.61 -13.24 4.76
N ARG A 193 -14.74 -14.32 5.54
CA ARG A 193 -14.66 -15.70 5.01
C ARG A 193 -15.74 -16.00 3.98
N GLU A 194 -16.93 -15.41 4.10
CA GLU A 194 -18.03 -15.63 3.18
C GLU A 194 -17.78 -15.02 1.81
N VAL A 195 -16.98 -13.94 1.75
CA VAL A 195 -16.65 -13.22 0.52
C VAL A 195 -15.27 -13.60 -0.02
N ASN A 196 -14.29 -13.75 0.85
CA ASN A 196 -12.90 -13.96 0.46
C ASN A 196 -12.63 -15.28 -0.25
N ILE A 197 -13.48 -16.32 -0.06
CA ILE A 197 -13.36 -17.59 -0.81
C ILE A 197 -13.48 -17.39 -2.32
N TYR A 198 -14.11 -16.30 -2.76
CA TYR A 198 -14.28 -15.96 -4.18
C TYR A 198 -13.22 -14.97 -4.69
N SER A 199 -12.28 -14.55 -3.85
CA SER A 199 -11.33 -13.50 -4.22
C SER A 199 -10.37 -13.92 -5.35
N TRP A 200 -10.03 -15.22 -5.42
CA TRP A 200 -9.02 -15.73 -6.36
C TRP A 200 -9.39 -17.09 -6.94
N PRO A 201 -10.50 -17.22 -7.69
CA PRO A 201 -10.90 -18.47 -8.35
C PRO A 201 -9.89 -18.87 -9.43
N ASP A 202 -9.92 -20.14 -9.89
CA ASP A 202 -8.96 -20.65 -10.86
C ASP A 202 -8.96 -19.88 -12.18
N GLU A 203 -10.14 -19.48 -12.68
CA GLU A 203 -10.27 -18.65 -13.88
C GLU A 203 -9.55 -17.28 -13.71
N ALA A 204 -9.64 -16.66 -12.53
CA ALA A 204 -8.94 -15.43 -12.24
C ALA A 204 -7.42 -15.64 -12.21
N ARG A 205 -6.96 -16.77 -11.65
CA ARG A 205 -5.55 -17.17 -11.63
C ARG A 205 -5.01 -17.34 -13.04
N GLU A 206 -5.69 -18.12 -13.87
CA GLU A 206 -5.29 -18.35 -15.26
C GLU A 206 -5.23 -17.05 -16.07
N ALA A 207 -6.24 -16.18 -15.91
CA ALA A 207 -6.27 -14.88 -16.58
C ALA A 207 -5.11 -13.99 -16.14
N TYR A 208 -4.81 -13.96 -14.84
CA TYR A 208 -3.70 -13.21 -14.29
C TYR A 208 -2.35 -13.74 -14.78
N ASP A 209 -2.12 -15.06 -14.72
CA ASP A 209 -0.86 -15.68 -15.14
C ASP A 209 -0.58 -15.41 -16.62
N LYS A 210 -1.61 -15.51 -17.46
CA LYS A 210 -1.52 -15.16 -18.88
C LYS A 210 -1.17 -13.69 -19.08
N PHE A 211 -1.79 -12.80 -18.32
CA PHE A 211 -1.53 -11.37 -18.37
C PHE A 211 -0.10 -11.03 -17.89
N ALA A 212 0.34 -11.60 -16.77
CA ALA A 212 1.67 -11.40 -16.22
C ALA A 212 2.74 -11.90 -17.22
N LYS A 213 2.57 -13.09 -17.79
CA LYS A 213 3.49 -13.64 -18.80
C LYS A 213 3.57 -12.77 -20.06
N ALA A 214 2.44 -12.24 -20.54
CA ALA A 214 2.41 -11.35 -21.70
C ALA A 214 3.04 -9.97 -21.46
N ASN A 215 3.23 -9.59 -20.18
CA ASN A 215 3.85 -8.34 -19.75
C ASN A 215 5.22 -8.56 -19.06
N ASP A 216 5.85 -9.71 -19.26
CA ASP A 216 7.19 -9.94 -18.75
C ASP A 216 8.22 -9.03 -19.44
N ASN A 217 8.99 -8.31 -18.63
CA ASN A 217 10.07 -7.43 -19.08
C ASN A 217 11.41 -7.72 -18.36
N SER A 218 11.55 -8.94 -17.86
CA SER A 218 12.69 -9.38 -17.03
C SER A 218 14.01 -9.50 -17.81
N GLU A 219 13.98 -9.62 -19.13
CA GLU A 219 15.18 -9.70 -19.98
C GLU A 219 16.09 -8.48 -19.80
N ARG A 220 15.51 -7.29 -19.69
CA ARG A 220 16.27 -6.06 -19.41
C ARG A 220 17.03 -6.17 -18.08
N MET A 221 16.38 -6.68 -17.04
CA MET A 221 16.99 -6.87 -15.72
C MET A 221 18.11 -7.93 -15.78
N ALA A 222 17.91 -9.01 -16.53
CA ALA A 222 18.94 -10.03 -16.75
C ALA A 222 20.21 -9.41 -17.35
N ASN A 223 20.07 -8.61 -18.41
CA ASN A 223 21.19 -7.95 -19.10
C ASN A 223 21.89 -6.89 -18.23
N LEU A 224 21.17 -6.24 -17.30
CA LEU A 224 21.76 -5.28 -16.37
C LEU A 224 22.59 -5.94 -15.27
N LEU A 225 22.09 -7.05 -14.73
CA LEU A 225 22.67 -7.65 -13.53
C LEU A 225 23.74 -8.73 -13.80
N PHE A 226 23.61 -9.44 -14.93
CA PHE A 226 24.45 -10.62 -15.21
C PHE A 226 25.32 -10.41 -16.47
N ASN A 227 26.58 -10.86 -16.39
CA ASN A 227 27.52 -10.85 -17.51
C ASN A 227 27.52 -12.16 -18.32
N ASP A 228 26.67 -13.13 -17.91
CA ASP A 228 26.54 -14.44 -18.54
C ASP A 228 25.04 -14.70 -18.82
N HIS A 229 24.67 -14.62 -20.11
CA HIS A 229 23.29 -14.83 -20.55
C HIS A 229 22.80 -16.26 -20.28
N GLY A 230 23.64 -17.29 -20.46
CA GLY A 230 23.28 -18.68 -20.18
C GLY A 230 22.97 -18.90 -18.69
N TYR A 231 23.75 -18.27 -17.81
CA TYR A 231 23.49 -18.30 -16.40
C TYR A 231 22.16 -17.61 -16.06
N ALA A 232 21.92 -16.42 -16.60
CA ALA A 232 20.69 -15.67 -16.35
C ALA A 232 19.44 -16.43 -16.86
N GLN A 233 19.50 -17.08 -18.02
CA GLN A 233 18.40 -17.89 -18.58
C GLN A 233 18.04 -19.11 -17.72
N ALA A 234 18.95 -19.61 -16.91
CA ALA A 234 18.68 -20.71 -15.98
C ALA A 234 17.99 -20.27 -14.68
N LEU A 235 17.80 -18.95 -14.48
CA LEU A 235 17.13 -18.37 -13.33
C LEU A 235 15.66 -18.06 -13.63
N ASP A 236 14.83 -18.02 -12.59
CA ASP A 236 13.47 -17.45 -12.67
C ASP A 236 13.57 -15.91 -12.68
N MET A 237 13.91 -15.38 -13.85
CA MET A 237 14.11 -13.95 -14.05
C MET A 237 12.84 -13.10 -13.85
N PRO A 238 11.64 -13.53 -14.27
CA PRO A 238 10.42 -12.81 -13.97
C PRO A 238 10.22 -12.59 -12.46
N ARG A 239 10.40 -13.64 -11.66
CA ARG A 239 10.32 -13.57 -10.20
C ARG A 239 11.42 -12.70 -9.59
N LEU A 240 12.64 -12.80 -10.07
CA LEU A 240 13.75 -11.97 -9.58
C LEU A 240 13.48 -10.48 -9.86
N ASN A 241 13.00 -10.15 -11.07
CA ASN A 241 12.65 -8.80 -11.47
C ASN A 241 11.51 -8.23 -10.60
N GLU A 242 10.46 -9.00 -10.35
CA GLU A 242 9.37 -8.64 -9.45
C GLU A 242 9.88 -8.36 -8.01
N ARG A 243 10.73 -9.23 -7.47
CA ARG A 243 11.25 -9.06 -6.10
C ARG A 243 12.16 -7.83 -5.98
N ILE A 244 12.99 -7.55 -6.98
CA ILE A 244 13.81 -6.32 -7.01
C ILE A 244 12.91 -5.09 -7.15
N PHE A 245 11.84 -5.14 -7.94
CA PHE A 245 10.85 -4.06 -8.02
C PHE A 245 10.17 -3.82 -6.67
N ASN A 246 9.77 -4.87 -5.96
CA ASN A 246 9.18 -4.75 -4.62
C ASN A 246 10.16 -4.13 -3.61
N LEU A 247 11.44 -4.49 -3.69
CA LEU A 247 12.48 -3.85 -2.86
C LEU A 247 12.69 -2.38 -3.24
N ALA A 248 12.72 -2.04 -4.53
CA ALA A 248 12.81 -0.64 -4.98
C ALA A 248 11.64 0.19 -4.42
N ASN A 249 10.42 -0.36 -4.48
CA ASN A 249 9.23 0.26 -3.91
C ASN A 249 9.29 0.39 -2.38
N ALA A 250 9.94 -0.55 -1.70
CA ALA A 250 10.04 -0.57 -0.25
C ALA A 250 11.06 0.44 0.30
N VAL A 251 12.11 0.79 -0.45
CA VAL A 251 13.18 1.72 -0.01
C VAL A 251 12.60 3.00 0.58
N GLN A 252 11.61 3.60 -0.07
CA GLN A 252 11.00 4.87 0.36
C GLN A 252 10.36 4.80 1.76
N ASN A 253 10.09 3.60 2.27
CA ASN A 253 9.47 3.36 3.57
C ASN A 253 10.51 3.12 4.69
N THR A 254 11.79 3.02 4.37
CA THR A 254 12.89 2.64 5.27
C THR A 254 13.78 3.82 5.63
N GLU A 255 14.70 3.64 6.59
CA GLU A 255 15.69 4.65 6.93
C GLU A 255 16.81 4.77 5.87
N LEU A 256 16.87 3.80 4.95
CA LEU A 256 17.78 3.84 3.79
C LEU A 256 17.27 4.71 2.64
N ARG A 257 16.05 5.27 2.70
CA ARG A 257 15.41 6.07 1.64
C ARG A 257 16.23 7.23 1.10
N HIS A 258 17.19 7.73 1.90
CA HIS A 258 18.12 8.81 1.51
C HIS A 258 19.53 8.33 1.20
N LYS A 259 19.77 7.01 1.27
CA LYS A 259 21.12 6.43 1.13
C LYS A 259 21.25 5.53 -0.09
N ILE A 260 20.17 4.87 -0.49
CA ILE A 260 20.16 3.93 -1.61
C ILE A 260 19.02 4.22 -2.54
N ASP A 261 19.22 3.90 -3.81
CA ASP A 261 18.19 3.93 -4.85
C ASP A 261 18.28 2.63 -5.66
N LEU A 262 17.15 1.95 -5.83
CA LEU A 262 17.00 0.79 -6.70
C LEU A 262 16.12 1.10 -7.92
N TYR A 263 15.44 2.25 -7.96
CA TYR A 263 14.65 2.64 -9.13
C TYR A 263 15.51 2.92 -10.35
N ASN A 264 16.78 3.26 -10.16
CA ASN A 264 17.74 3.44 -11.25
C ASN A 264 17.95 2.18 -12.13
N LEU A 265 17.51 1.00 -11.67
CA LEU A 265 17.49 -0.24 -12.45
C LEU A 265 16.36 -0.27 -13.50
N PHE A 266 15.39 0.62 -13.42
CA PHE A 266 14.18 0.62 -14.22
C PHE A 266 14.04 1.94 -14.99
N ASP A 267 13.51 1.86 -16.20
CA ASP A 267 12.93 3.02 -16.87
C ASP A 267 11.43 3.13 -16.57
N ALA A 268 10.83 4.26 -16.93
CA ALA A 268 9.41 4.51 -16.65
C ALA A 268 8.45 3.50 -17.32
N ASN A 269 8.82 2.93 -18.46
CA ASN A 269 8.01 1.93 -19.15
C ASN A 269 8.10 0.58 -18.43
N ALA A 270 9.29 0.20 -17.94
CA ALA A 270 9.48 -1.00 -17.13
C ALA A 270 8.69 -0.90 -15.82
N LEU A 271 8.77 0.25 -15.12
CA LEU A 271 7.98 0.51 -13.91
C LEU A 271 6.48 0.44 -14.17
N TYR A 272 6.02 1.06 -15.26
CA TYR A 272 4.60 1.01 -15.63
C TYR A 272 4.12 -0.42 -15.92
N THR A 273 4.93 -1.21 -16.60
CA THR A 273 4.59 -2.62 -16.90
C THR A 273 4.48 -3.46 -15.63
N LEU A 274 5.45 -3.34 -14.71
CA LEU A 274 5.42 -4.03 -13.42
C LEU A 274 4.25 -3.55 -12.54
N TRP A 275 4.01 -2.23 -12.50
CA TRP A 275 2.85 -1.67 -11.82
C TRP A 275 1.54 -2.19 -12.39
N ARG A 276 1.39 -2.34 -13.72
CA ARG A 276 0.19 -2.89 -14.34
C ARG A 276 -0.10 -4.31 -13.88
N VAL A 277 0.93 -5.16 -13.83
CA VAL A 277 0.80 -6.56 -13.38
C VAL A 277 0.37 -6.60 -11.91
N GLU A 278 1.01 -5.83 -11.06
CA GLU A 278 0.64 -5.73 -9.64
C GLU A 278 -0.76 -5.14 -9.45
N ASN A 279 -1.11 -4.10 -10.21
CA ASN A 279 -2.44 -3.48 -10.15
C ASN A 279 -3.55 -4.44 -10.63
N ALA A 280 -3.28 -5.28 -11.63
CA ALA A 280 -4.21 -6.31 -12.08
C ALA A 280 -4.48 -7.33 -10.96
N ARG A 281 -3.44 -7.76 -10.24
CA ARG A 281 -3.56 -8.65 -9.08
C ARG A 281 -4.43 -8.03 -7.98
N TRP A 282 -4.18 -6.76 -7.64
CA TRP A 282 -4.98 -6.03 -6.66
C TRP A 282 -6.43 -5.86 -7.09
N TYR A 283 -6.66 -5.51 -8.35
CA TYR A 283 -8.00 -5.35 -8.90
C TYR A 283 -8.80 -6.65 -8.84
N ILE A 284 -8.18 -7.77 -9.26
CA ILE A 284 -8.84 -9.08 -9.23
C ILE A 284 -9.14 -9.50 -7.79
N ASN A 285 -8.19 -9.34 -6.88
CA ASN A 285 -8.28 -9.90 -5.54
C ASN A 285 -9.12 -9.05 -4.57
N ASN A 286 -9.19 -7.73 -4.75
CA ASN A 286 -9.74 -6.82 -3.74
C ASN A 286 -10.82 -5.86 -4.27
N SER A 287 -11.13 -5.86 -5.57
CA SER A 287 -12.07 -4.93 -6.17
C SER A 287 -13.29 -5.63 -6.77
N ALA A 288 -14.20 -4.86 -7.35
CA ALA A 288 -15.37 -5.38 -8.05
C ALA A 288 -15.02 -5.97 -9.42
N SER A 289 -14.05 -6.89 -9.46
CA SER A 289 -13.66 -7.57 -10.67
C SER A 289 -14.74 -8.58 -11.11
N PRO A 290 -15.09 -8.65 -12.40
CA PRO A 290 -15.96 -9.72 -12.91
C PRO A 290 -15.41 -11.12 -12.63
N LEU A 291 -14.07 -11.26 -12.59
CA LEU A 291 -13.39 -12.53 -12.34
C LEU A 291 -13.56 -13.06 -10.91
N ASN A 292 -13.93 -12.23 -9.96
CA ASN A 292 -14.25 -12.62 -8.58
C ASN A 292 -15.74 -12.44 -8.25
N GLY A 293 -16.60 -12.38 -9.25
CA GLY A 293 -18.04 -12.17 -9.09
C GLY A 293 -18.42 -10.79 -8.55
N SER A 294 -17.51 -9.82 -8.59
CA SER A 294 -17.70 -8.44 -8.10
C SER A 294 -18.06 -8.33 -6.60
N THR A 295 -17.72 -9.35 -5.81
CA THR A 295 -18.16 -9.47 -4.40
C THR A 295 -17.20 -8.85 -3.39
N GLN A 296 -15.92 -8.65 -3.73
CA GLN A 296 -14.88 -8.25 -2.78
C GLN A 296 -15.13 -6.91 -2.06
N PRO A 297 -15.75 -5.87 -2.65
CA PRO A 297 -16.08 -4.64 -1.92
C PRO A 297 -17.00 -4.85 -0.72
N PHE A 298 -17.79 -5.93 -0.70
CA PHE A 298 -18.67 -6.26 0.43
C PHE A 298 -17.91 -6.72 1.69
N THR A 299 -16.63 -7.02 1.61
CA THR A 299 -15.81 -7.34 2.80
C THR A 299 -15.81 -6.21 3.82
N GLN A 300 -16.05 -4.96 3.40
CA GLN A 300 -16.06 -3.78 4.25
C GLN A 300 -17.46 -3.34 4.73
N ARG A 301 -18.51 -4.11 4.43
CA ARG A 301 -19.90 -3.74 4.77
C ARG A 301 -20.11 -3.53 6.27
N ASN A 302 -19.51 -4.36 7.10
CA ASN A 302 -19.67 -4.29 8.55
C ASN A 302 -18.95 -3.06 9.13
N LEU A 303 -17.78 -2.71 8.63
CA LEU A 303 -17.06 -1.50 9.02
C LEU A 303 -17.86 -0.24 8.66
N LEU A 304 -18.37 -0.15 7.44
CA LEU A 304 -19.20 0.97 7.03
C LEU A 304 -20.46 1.09 7.91
N LYS A 305 -21.14 -0.04 8.18
CA LYS A 305 -22.29 -0.07 9.08
C LYS A 305 -21.94 0.46 10.48
N ASN A 306 -20.82 0.03 11.04
CA ASN A 306 -20.37 0.48 12.36
C ASN A 306 -20.10 2.01 12.36
N ILE A 307 -19.40 2.52 11.36
CA ILE A 307 -19.14 3.97 11.22
C ILE A 307 -20.45 4.77 11.18
N VAL A 308 -21.43 4.33 10.37
CA VAL A 308 -22.73 5.02 10.24
C VAL A 308 -23.50 4.98 11.55
N LEU A 309 -23.62 3.82 12.19
CA LEU A 309 -24.34 3.68 13.45
C LEU A 309 -23.71 4.50 14.60
N THR A 310 -22.40 4.58 14.64
CA THR A 310 -21.69 5.42 15.61
C THR A 310 -21.95 6.91 15.37
N ALA A 311 -21.90 7.34 14.10
CA ALA A 311 -22.24 8.72 13.74
C ALA A 311 -23.68 9.08 14.14
N ASP A 312 -24.65 8.20 13.86
CA ASP A 312 -26.06 8.38 14.27
C ASP A 312 -26.22 8.47 15.78
N SER A 313 -25.44 7.68 16.54
CA SER A 313 -25.45 7.73 18.00
C SER A 313 -24.91 9.07 18.51
N CYS A 314 -23.82 9.56 17.94
CA CYS A 314 -23.23 10.86 18.27
C CYS A 314 -24.20 12.02 17.92
N LEU A 315 -24.95 11.94 16.84
CA LEU A 315 -25.97 12.92 16.48
C LEU A 315 -27.10 13.02 17.50
N ARG A 316 -27.43 11.91 18.18
CA ARG A 316 -28.51 11.85 19.18
C ARG A 316 -28.07 12.34 20.56
N LEU A 317 -26.78 12.48 20.79
CA LEU A 317 -26.26 13.02 22.04
C LEU A 317 -26.63 14.51 22.14
N GLN A 318 -27.24 14.92 23.26
CA GLN A 318 -27.57 16.33 23.50
C GLN A 318 -26.33 17.19 23.77
N HIS A 319 -25.22 16.55 24.11
CA HIS A 319 -23.92 17.18 24.28
C HIS A 319 -22.92 16.40 23.43
N PRO A 320 -22.23 17.06 22.50
CA PRO A 320 -21.13 16.44 21.79
C PRO A 320 -20.04 16.10 22.83
N GLY A 321 -19.79 14.80 23.00
CA GLY A 321 -18.78 14.28 23.92
C GLY A 321 -17.39 14.31 23.31
#